data_d2e98fa4fd6466c46448f72cc3632dbd
#
_entry.id   d2e98fa4fd6466c46448f72cc3632dbd
#
_cell.length_a   1.000
_cell.length_b   1.000
_cell.length_c   1.000
_cell.angle_alpha   90.00
_cell.angle_beta   90.00
_cell.angle_gamma   90.00
#
_symmetry.space_group_name_H-M   'P 1'
#
loop_
_entity.id
_entity.type
_entity.pdbx_description
1 polymer ?
#
loop_
_entity_poly.entity_id
_entity_poly.type
_entity_poly.pdbx_seq_one_letter_code
_entity_poly.pdbx_strand_id
1 'polypeptide(L)'
;MDDGKDSVNGKSRIVYDAAPIYFYANDANEAELHDNRNLAMFLLEKDLHHGTKLNMEFTKTSDHGPTFLPRDVANSIPFSSNKVENILNYFSIKQGSAESEIVKNTISECEAFGIKGEEKLCVTSLESMVDLTTLKIGNNVDTVSTEVNGETGLQQYVIANGVKKMGENNLVVCHKRNYPYAVFYCHKTDATKVYSVPLEGTDGSRVKAVAICHSDTSQWSPKHLAFQVLKVQPGTVPVCHFLQQGQVVWFSK
;
A
#
# COMPACT_ATOMS: atom_id res chain seq x y z
N MET A 1 -11.16 40.02 -30.76
CA MET A 1 -10.52 38.73 -30.99
C MET A 1 -9.56 38.53 -29.82
N ASP A 2 -10.02 37.82 -28.86
CA ASP A 2 -9.33 37.71 -27.56
C ASP A 2 -8.87 36.23 -27.45
N ASP A 3 -7.55 36.06 -27.55
CA ASP A 3 -6.93 34.76 -27.54
C ASP A 3 -6.79 34.29 -26.08
N GLY A 4 -7.74 33.49 -25.64
CA GLY A 4 -7.70 32.81 -24.35
C GLY A 4 -6.52 31.86 -24.25
N LYS A 5 -5.47 32.26 -23.53
CA LYS A 5 -4.42 31.37 -23.04
C LYS A 5 -4.86 30.81 -21.68
N ASP A 6 -5.47 29.64 -21.69
CA ASP A 6 -5.65 28.85 -20.48
C ASP A 6 -4.29 28.34 -20.00
N SER A 7 -3.73 29.03 -19.00
CA SER A 7 -2.55 28.56 -18.29
C SER A 7 -2.97 27.46 -17.30
N VAL A 8 -2.69 26.22 -17.65
CA VAL A 8 -2.80 25.06 -16.73
C VAL A 8 -1.69 25.20 -15.68
N ASN A 9 -1.95 25.98 -14.65
CA ASN A 9 -1.08 26.11 -13.48
C ASN A 9 -1.53 25.11 -12.39
N GLY A 10 -1.48 23.83 -12.72
CA GLY A 10 -1.74 22.73 -11.79
C GLY A 10 -0.52 22.48 -10.91
N LYS A 11 -0.32 23.27 -9.86
CA LYS A 11 0.58 22.90 -8.76
C LYS A 11 -0.04 21.70 -8.06
N SER A 12 0.37 20.49 -8.44
CA SER A 12 0.07 19.28 -7.70
C SER A 12 0.72 19.39 -6.32
N ARG A 13 -0.07 19.68 -5.30
CA ARG A 13 0.36 19.60 -3.91
C ARG A 13 0.43 18.11 -3.58
N ILE A 14 1.63 17.60 -3.26
CA ILE A 14 1.76 16.25 -2.72
C ILE A 14 0.98 16.22 -1.41
N VAL A 15 -0.17 15.56 -1.42
CA VAL A 15 -0.91 15.29 -0.19
C VAL A 15 -0.19 14.11 0.45
N TYR A 16 0.39 14.34 1.62
CA TYR A 16 1.01 13.30 2.42
C TYR A 16 -0.08 12.37 2.94
N ASP A 17 -0.34 11.29 2.22
CA ASP A 17 -1.02 10.15 2.80
C ASP A 17 -0.03 9.52 3.76
N ALA A 18 -0.28 9.68 5.05
CA ALA A 18 0.54 9.13 6.11
C ALA A 18 0.34 7.61 6.26
N ALA A 19 0.31 6.88 5.14
CA ALA A 19 0.48 5.44 5.19
C ALA A 19 1.94 5.19 5.58
N PRO A 20 2.20 4.59 6.74
CA PRO A 20 3.56 4.43 7.20
C PRO A 20 4.33 3.60 6.17
N ILE A 21 5.49 4.14 5.78
CA ILE A 21 6.54 3.51 4.96
C ILE A 21 6.96 2.13 5.52
N TYR A 22 6.46 1.76 6.69
CA TYR A 22 6.89 0.69 7.57
C TYR A 22 6.46 -0.73 7.17
N PHE A 23 5.59 -0.89 6.18
CA PHE A 23 5.15 -2.25 5.79
C PHE A 23 6.28 -3.10 5.20
N TYR A 24 7.38 -2.46 4.78
CA TYR A 24 8.53 -3.11 4.16
C TYR A 24 9.88 -2.79 4.84
N ALA A 25 9.87 -2.08 5.97
CA ALA A 25 11.09 -1.91 6.75
C ALA A 25 11.53 -3.28 7.29
N ASN A 26 12.55 -3.84 6.69
CA ASN A 26 13.16 -5.09 7.14
C ASN A 26 13.67 -5.00 8.59
N ASP A 27 13.89 -3.78 9.11
CA ASP A 27 14.36 -3.52 10.46
C ASP A 27 13.59 -2.34 11.07
N ALA A 28 12.70 -2.61 12.05
CA ALA A 28 12.04 -1.58 12.83
C ALA A 28 12.94 -1.06 13.96
N ASN A 29 12.99 0.24 14.15
CA ASN A 29 13.71 0.86 15.28
C ASN A 29 12.78 1.05 16.50
N GLU A 30 13.35 1.38 17.68
CA GLU A 30 12.57 1.52 18.93
C GLU A 30 11.54 2.65 18.89
N ALA A 31 11.79 3.74 18.15
CA ALA A 31 10.84 4.84 18.00
C ALA A 31 9.61 4.42 17.21
N GLU A 32 9.82 3.66 16.12
CA GLU A 32 8.75 3.09 15.30
C GLU A 32 7.89 2.11 16.09
N LEU A 33 8.51 1.31 16.98
CA LEU A 33 7.81 0.42 17.89
C LEU A 33 6.95 1.17 18.90
N HIS A 34 7.40 2.30 19.39
CA HIS A 34 6.67 3.08 20.41
C HIS A 34 5.43 3.75 19.81
N ASP A 35 5.54 4.34 18.65
CA ASP A 35 4.44 5.04 17.97
C ASP A 35 3.36 4.09 17.45
N ASN A 36 3.72 2.84 17.10
CA ASN A 36 2.82 1.88 16.46
C ASN A 36 2.27 0.79 17.39
N ARG A 37 2.66 0.75 18.67
CA ARG A 37 2.21 -0.31 19.62
C ARG A 37 0.69 -0.37 19.83
N ASN A 38 -0.01 0.74 19.60
CA ASN A 38 -1.45 0.84 19.80
C ASN A 38 -2.25 0.67 18.51
N LEU A 39 -1.58 0.52 17.36
CA LEU A 39 -2.20 0.33 16.06
C LEU A 39 -2.16 -1.16 15.70
N ALA A 40 -3.31 -1.75 15.46
CA ALA A 40 -3.42 -3.13 14.97
C ALA A 40 -3.07 -3.21 13.48
N MET A 41 -1.83 -2.81 13.12
CA MET A 41 -1.34 -2.94 11.74
C MET A 41 -1.20 -4.39 11.34
N PHE A 42 -0.82 -5.25 12.29
CA PHE A 42 -0.62 -6.69 12.11
C PHE A 42 -1.53 -7.49 13.04
N LEU A 43 -1.95 -8.66 12.56
CA LEU A 43 -2.71 -9.63 13.33
C LEU A 43 -2.37 -11.05 12.86
N LEU A 44 -2.73 -12.04 13.66
CA LEU A 44 -2.62 -13.44 13.24
C LEU A 44 -3.85 -13.84 12.43
N GLU A 45 -3.69 -14.73 11.44
CA GLU A 45 -4.81 -15.19 10.62
C GLU A 45 -5.94 -15.79 11.46
N LYS A 46 -5.61 -16.47 12.57
CA LYS A 46 -6.60 -17.03 13.51
C LYS A 46 -7.49 -15.98 14.18
N ASP A 47 -7.04 -14.72 14.23
CA ASP A 47 -7.77 -13.62 14.85
C ASP A 47 -8.71 -12.92 13.88
N LEU A 48 -8.74 -13.32 12.60
CA LEU A 48 -9.69 -12.85 11.58
C LEU A 48 -11.07 -13.49 11.78
N HIS A 49 -11.72 -13.23 12.91
CA HIS A 49 -13.06 -13.74 13.21
C HIS A 49 -13.95 -12.69 13.87
N HIS A 50 -15.25 -12.91 13.82
CA HIS A 50 -16.24 -12.04 14.45
C HIS A 50 -15.93 -11.81 15.94
N GLY A 51 -16.06 -10.55 16.36
CA GLY A 51 -15.86 -10.12 17.75
C GLY A 51 -14.42 -9.74 18.11
N THR A 52 -13.42 -9.99 17.23
CA THR A 52 -12.06 -9.51 17.44
C THR A 52 -12.05 -7.99 17.45
N LYS A 53 -11.42 -7.39 18.47
CA LYS A 53 -11.28 -5.95 18.66
C LYS A 53 -9.91 -5.48 18.24
N LEU A 54 -9.86 -4.41 17.46
CA LEU A 54 -8.64 -3.86 16.86
C LEU A 54 -8.65 -2.35 17.00
N ASN A 55 -7.55 -1.75 17.48
CA ASN A 55 -7.37 -0.30 17.43
C ASN A 55 -6.73 0.06 16.11
N MET A 56 -7.46 0.77 15.26
CA MET A 56 -7.06 1.05 13.89
C MET A 56 -7.42 2.48 13.49
N GLU A 57 -6.70 2.96 12.50
CA GLU A 57 -7.00 4.17 11.77
C GLU A 57 -7.04 3.83 10.29
N PHE A 58 -8.10 4.23 9.62
CA PHE A 58 -8.17 4.17 8.16
C PHE A 58 -8.07 5.57 7.59
N THR A 59 -6.97 5.85 6.92
CA THR A 59 -6.80 7.11 6.23
C THR A 59 -7.65 7.11 4.96
N LYS A 60 -8.59 8.05 4.87
CA LYS A 60 -9.31 8.29 3.63
C LYS A 60 -8.34 8.92 2.62
N THR A 61 -8.20 8.30 1.46
CA THR A 61 -7.50 8.96 0.36
C THR A 61 -8.29 10.20 -0.06
N SER A 62 -7.64 11.36 -0.08
CA SER A 62 -8.30 12.58 -0.56
C SER A 62 -8.77 12.39 -2.00
N ASP A 63 -9.94 12.92 -2.33
CA ASP A 63 -10.48 12.92 -3.71
C ASP A 63 -9.55 13.67 -4.69
N HIS A 64 -8.54 14.37 -4.16
CA HIS A 64 -7.52 15.14 -4.89
C HIS A 64 -6.11 14.53 -4.80
N GLY A 65 -6.00 13.27 -4.43
CA GLY A 65 -4.70 12.57 -4.40
C GLY A 65 -4.08 12.42 -5.80
N PRO A 66 -2.79 12.04 -5.88
CA PRO A 66 -2.11 11.82 -7.14
C PRO A 66 -2.88 10.83 -8.02
N THR A 67 -3.14 11.21 -9.28
CA THR A 67 -3.85 10.41 -10.28
C THR A 67 -2.87 9.69 -11.19
N PHE A 68 -3.34 8.62 -11.85
CA PHE A 68 -2.56 7.99 -12.90
C PHE A 68 -2.34 8.95 -14.08
N LEU A 69 -1.13 8.91 -14.61
CA LEU A 69 -0.82 9.49 -15.91
C LEU A 69 -1.07 8.46 -17.00
N PRO A 70 -1.47 8.88 -18.22
CA PRO A 70 -1.45 8.01 -19.38
C PRO A 70 -0.07 7.38 -19.57
N ARG A 71 0.01 6.14 -20.00
CA ARG A 71 1.26 5.38 -20.18
C ARG A 71 2.35 6.17 -20.92
N ASP A 72 2.00 6.80 -22.05
CA ASP A 72 2.97 7.52 -22.86
C ASP A 72 3.57 8.72 -22.09
N VAL A 73 2.76 9.40 -21.29
CA VAL A 73 3.22 10.50 -20.45
C VAL A 73 4.10 9.96 -19.32
N ALA A 74 3.66 8.92 -18.62
CA ALA A 74 4.44 8.30 -17.54
C ALA A 74 5.80 7.80 -18.04
N ASN A 75 5.84 7.16 -19.22
CA ASN A 75 7.08 6.66 -19.83
C ASN A 75 8.04 7.78 -20.28
N SER A 76 7.54 9.00 -20.52
CA SER A 76 8.37 10.15 -20.87
C SER A 76 9.09 10.77 -19.65
N ILE A 77 8.63 10.45 -18.44
CA ILE A 77 9.21 10.93 -17.19
C ILE A 77 10.20 9.89 -16.67
N PRO A 78 11.47 10.23 -16.42
CA PRO A 78 12.41 9.30 -15.82
C PRO A 78 11.89 8.78 -14.48
N PHE A 79 12.09 7.48 -14.21
CA PHE A 79 11.79 6.88 -12.92
C PHE A 79 12.99 6.02 -12.49
N SER A 80 14.06 6.69 -12.06
CA SER A 80 15.31 6.04 -11.62
C SER A 80 16.16 6.94 -10.74
N SER A 81 16.89 6.36 -9.81
CA SER A 81 17.77 7.04 -8.84
C SER A 81 18.87 7.86 -9.53
N ASN A 82 19.36 7.43 -10.69
CA ASN A 82 20.36 8.18 -11.46
C ASN A 82 19.79 9.39 -12.22
N LYS A 83 18.48 9.62 -12.14
CA LYS A 83 17.75 10.72 -12.81
C LYS A 83 16.95 11.58 -11.83
N VAL A 84 17.21 11.46 -10.54
CA VAL A 84 16.45 12.18 -9.49
C VAL A 84 16.42 13.68 -9.74
N GLU A 85 17.54 14.29 -10.13
CA GLU A 85 17.60 15.73 -10.41
C GLU A 85 16.62 16.14 -11.55
N ASN A 86 16.56 15.34 -12.62
CA ASN A 86 15.65 15.58 -13.73
C ASN A 86 14.19 15.47 -13.28
N ILE A 87 13.89 14.48 -12.41
CA ILE A 87 12.55 14.26 -11.85
C ILE A 87 12.14 15.44 -10.98
N LEU A 88 13.00 15.88 -10.06
CA LEU A 88 12.73 17.02 -9.18
C LEU A 88 12.49 18.31 -9.99
N ASN A 89 13.29 18.54 -11.03
CA ASN A 89 13.12 19.69 -11.92
C ASN A 89 11.80 19.61 -12.70
N TYR A 90 11.44 18.42 -13.22
CA TYR A 90 10.18 18.21 -13.96
C TYR A 90 8.95 18.57 -13.12
N PHE A 91 8.94 18.19 -11.84
CA PHE A 91 7.84 18.46 -10.91
C PHE A 91 8.01 19.76 -10.12
N SER A 92 9.04 20.55 -10.40
CA SER A 92 9.35 21.79 -9.65
C SER A 92 9.51 21.55 -8.13
N ILE A 93 10.09 20.40 -7.75
CA ILE A 93 10.37 20.04 -6.36
C ILE A 93 11.75 20.57 -5.99
N LYS A 94 11.82 21.31 -4.88
CA LYS A 94 13.08 21.87 -4.38
C LYS A 94 13.98 20.75 -3.86
N GLN A 95 15.22 20.71 -4.36
CA GLN A 95 16.24 19.79 -3.85
C GLN A 95 16.48 20.00 -2.33
N GLY A 96 16.56 18.92 -1.57
CA GLY A 96 16.72 18.94 -0.10
C GLY A 96 15.43 19.27 0.66
N SER A 97 14.27 19.35 -0.01
CA SER A 97 12.98 19.46 0.66
C SER A 97 12.48 18.08 1.13
N ALA A 98 11.48 18.07 2.01
CA ALA A 98 10.81 16.84 2.43
C ALA A 98 10.22 16.08 1.23
N GLU A 99 9.63 16.80 0.27
CA GLU A 99 9.12 16.18 -0.97
C GLU A 99 10.23 15.52 -1.78
N SER A 100 11.42 16.12 -1.84
CA SER A 100 12.54 15.53 -2.58
C SER A 100 13.01 14.23 -1.95
N GLU A 101 13.01 14.13 -0.63
CA GLU A 101 13.36 12.90 0.08
C GLU A 101 12.30 11.80 -0.13
N ILE A 102 11.03 12.16 -0.14
CA ILE A 102 9.94 11.21 -0.46
C ILE A 102 10.12 10.62 -1.86
N VAL A 103 10.39 11.46 -2.86
CA VAL A 103 10.64 11.00 -4.24
C VAL A 103 11.83 10.04 -4.30
N LYS A 104 12.94 10.39 -3.64
CA LYS A 104 14.14 9.55 -3.58
C LYS A 104 13.86 8.20 -2.90
N ASN A 105 13.16 8.22 -1.76
CA ASN A 105 12.83 7.02 -1.00
C ASN A 105 11.93 6.08 -1.82
N THR A 106 10.89 6.61 -2.48
CA THR A 106 10.02 5.83 -3.36
C THR A 106 10.81 5.17 -4.49
N ILE A 107 11.69 5.90 -5.16
CA ILE A 107 12.51 5.34 -6.24
C ILE A 107 13.46 4.27 -5.70
N SER A 108 14.15 4.55 -4.58
CA SER A 108 15.06 3.61 -3.94
C SER A 108 14.36 2.30 -3.55
N GLU A 109 13.15 2.39 -2.99
CA GLU A 109 12.33 1.22 -2.66
C GLU A 109 11.95 0.42 -3.91
N CYS A 110 11.61 1.11 -5.00
CA CYS A 110 11.27 0.47 -6.27
C CYS A 110 12.47 -0.23 -6.92
N GLU A 111 13.67 0.32 -6.79
CA GLU A 111 14.91 -0.24 -7.34
C GLU A 111 15.53 -1.33 -6.44
N ALA A 112 15.21 -1.35 -5.15
CA ALA A 112 15.72 -2.36 -4.23
C ALA A 112 15.33 -3.77 -4.67
N PHE A 113 16.18 -4.76 -4.41
CA PHE A 113 15.84 -6.17 -4.69
C PHE A 113 14.72 -6.64 -3.76
N GLY A 114 13.82 -7.48 -4.29
CA GLY A 114 12.82 -8.19 -3.50
C GLY A 114 13.47 -9.22 -2.57
N ILE A 115 12.72 -9.66 -1.56
CA ILE A 115 13.13 -10.80 -0.74
C ILE A 115 12.98 -12.10 -1.56
N LYS A 116 13.62 -13.17 -1.10
CA LYS A 116 13.52 -14.47 -1.78
C LYS A 116 12.07 -14.95 -1.83
N GLY A 117 11.60 -15.28 -3.03
CA GLY A 117 10.21 -15.68 -3.26
C GLY A 117 9.24 -14.53 -3.53
N GLU A 118 9.72 -13.30 -3.57
CA GLU A 118 8.95 -12.13 -3.96
C GLU A 118 9.29 -11.70 -5.39
N GLU A 119 8.27 -11.55 -6.19
CA GLU A 119 8.35 -10.89 -7.49
C GLU A 119 7.72 -9.51 -7.37
N LYS A 120 8.47 -8.45 -7.65
CA LYS A 120 7.99 -7.07 -7.50
C LYS A 120 8.31 -6.18 -8.68
N LEU A 121 7.48 -5.16 -8.87
CA LEU A 121 7.70 -4.08 -9.83
C LEU A 121 6.93 -2.83 -9.37
N CYS A 122 7.55 -1.65 -9.50
CA CYS A 122 6.79 -0.41 -9.42
C CYS A 122 6.16 -0.09 -10.78
N VAL A 123 4.88 0.23 -10.75
CA VAL A 123 4.10 0.61 -11.93
C VAL A 123 3.74 2.09 -11.86
N THR A 124 3.87 2.78 -12.97
CA THR A 124 3.76 4.23 -13.09
C THR A 124 2.54 4.68 -13.90
N SER A 125 1.73 3.72 -14.37
CA SER A 125 0.46 3.95 -15.06
C SER A 125 -0.52 2.82 -14.76
N LEU A 126 -1.82 3.07 -14.98
CA LEU A 126 -2.84 2.04 -14.83
C LEU A 126 -2.62 0.88 -15.82
N GLU A 127 -2.26 1.22 -17.05
CA GLU A 127 -1.99 0.21 -18.08
C GLU A 127 -0.81 -0.70 -17.70
N SER A 128 0.26 -0.14 -17.13
CA SER A 128 1.39 -0.95 -16.67
C SER A 128 1.02 -1.83 -15.46
N MET A 129 0.08 -1.39 -14.61
CA MET A 129 -0.47 -2.22 -13.53
C MET A 129 -1.27 -3.40 -14.09
N VAL A 130 -2.14 -3.15 -15.08
CA VAL A 130 -2.93 -4.21 -15.75
C VAL A 130 -2.01 -5.19 -16.45
N ASP A 131 -1.02 -4.72 -17.21
CA ASP A 131 -0.07 -5.58 -17.91
C ASP A 131 0.70 -6.49 -16.94
N LEU A 132 1.21 -5.92 -15.82
CA LEU A 132 1.91 -6.68 -14.81
C LEU A 132 1.02 -7.76 -14.20
N THR A 133 -0.19 -7.38 -13.78
CA THR A 133 -1.10 -8.29 -13.09
C THR A 133 -1.57 -9.41 -14.01
N THR A 134 -1.96 -9.11 -15.25
CA THR A 134 -2.38 -10.12 -16.21
C THR A 134 -1.23 -11.05 -16.62
N LEU A 135 0.00 -10.52 -16.72
CA LEU A 135 1.19 -11.35 -16.94
C LEU A 135 1.44 -12.34 -15.80
N LYS A 136 1.20 -11.91 -14.54
CA LYS A 136 1.54 -12.70 -13.34
C LYS A 136 0.45 -13.67 -12.90
N ILE A 137 -0.83 -13.34 -13.13
CA ILE A 137 -1.96 -14.14 -12.61
C ILE A 137 -3.02 -14.46 -13.68
N GLY A 138 -2.79 -14.11 -14.96
CA GLY A 138 -3.71 -14.38 -16.07
C GLY A 138 -4.76 -13.30 -16.26
N ASN A 139 -5.61 -13.48 -17.28
CA ASN A 139 -6.58 -12.46 -17.70
C ASN A 139 -7.93 -12.55 -16.97
N ASN A 140 -8.22 -13.67 -16.31
CA ASN A 140 -9.47 -13.85 -15.57
C ASN A 140 -9.27 -13.44 -14.10
N VAL A 141 -9.32 -12.13 -13.86
CA VAL A 141 -9.00 -11.53 -12.57
C VAL A 141 -10.16 -10.72 -12.02
N ASP A 142 -10.19 -10.60 -10.70
CA ASP A 142 -10.98 -9.63 -9.92
C ASP A 142 -10.05 -8.73 -9.10
N THR A 143 -10.62 -7.64 -8.59
CA THR A 143 -9.91 -6.71 -7.72
C THR A 143 -10.67 -6.46 -6.44
N VAL A 144 -9.94 -6.17 -5.36
CA VAL A 144 -10.52 -5.70 -4.10
C VAL A 144 -9.63 -4.63 -3.49
N SER A 145 -10.27 -3.64 -2.87
CA SER A 145 -9.61 -2.57 -2.11
C SER A 145 -10.39 -2.30 -0.83
N THR A 146 -9.75 -1.68 0.15
CA THR A 146 -10.44 -1.23 1.37
C THR A 146 -11.38 -0.06 1.03
N GLU A 147 -12.64 -0.23 1.43
CA GLU A 147 -13.70 0.77 1.25
C GLU A 147 -14.02 1.39 2.62
N VAL A 148 -13.84 2.71 2.73
CA VAL A 148 -14.08 3.48 3.96
C VAL A 148 -15.22 4.46 3.71
N ASN A 149 -16.27 4.38 4.52
CA ASN A 149 -17.37 5.34 4.48
C ASN A 149 -17.18 6.42 5.54
N GLY A 150 -16.86 7.63 5.10
CA GLY A 150 -16.61 8.77 5.98
C GLY A 150 -15.14 8.95 6.35
N GLU A 151 -14.85 9.93 7.20
CA GLU A 151 -13.55 10.11 7.83
C GLU A 151 -13.50 9.27 9.11
N THR A 152 -12.44 8.52 9.28
CA THR A 152 -12.27 7.67 10.46
C THR A 152 -10.93 7.98 11.09
N GLY A 153 -10.95 8.53 12.32
CA GLY A 153 -9.75 8.67 13.14
C GLY A 153 -9.37 7.35 13.82
N LEU A 154 -8.29 7.39 14.59
CA LEU A 154 -7.89 6.25 15.42
C LEU A 154 -9.00 5.89 16.41
N GLN A 155 -9.52 4.67 16.30
CA GLN A 155 -10.57 4.15 17.18
C GLN A 155 -10.51 2.63 17.27
N GLN A 156 -11.30 2.07 18.18
CA GLN A 156 -11.50 0.64 18.26
C GLN A 156 -12.54 0.21 17.23
N TYR A 157 -12.17 -0.79 16.41
CA TYR A 157 -13.04 -1.51 15.52
C TYR A 157 -13.29 -2.93 16.04
N VAL A 158 -14.46 -3.46 15.72
CA VAL A 158 -14.82 -4.87 15.95
C VAL A 158 -14.99 -5.53 14.60
N ILE A 159 -14.40 -6.71 14.41
CA ILE A 159 -14.66 -7.52 13.22
C ILE A 159 -16.12 -8.00 13.28
N ALA A 160 -16.92 -7.58 12.31
CA ALA A 160 -18.32 -7.98 12.17
C ALA A 160 -18.43 -9.37 11.50
N ASN A 161 -19.66 -9.89 11.43
CA ASN A 161 -19.92 -11.14 10.69
C ASN A 161 -19.67 -10.94 9.20
N GLY A 162 -19.19 -11.99 8.51
CA GLY A 162 -19.02 -11.98 7.07
C GLY A 162 -17.56 -11.86 6.58
N VAL A 163 -16.58 -12.18 7.43
CA VAL A 163 -15.19 -12.37 6.96
C VAL A 163 -15.17 -13.43 5.86
N LYS A 164 -14.57 -13.09 4.71
CA LYS A 164 -14.57 -13.95 3.52
C LYS A 164 -13.18 -14.00 2.91
N LYS A 165 -12.64 -15.20 2.72
CA LYS A 165 -11.46 -15.41 1.88
C LYS A 165 -11.83 -15.16 0.42
N MET A 166 -11.12 -14.25 -0.25
CA MET A 166 -11.37 -13.83 -1.63
C MET A 166 -10.47 -14.57 -2.62
N GLY A 167 -9.23 -14.85 -2.23
CA GLY A 167 -8.24 -15.53 -3.07
C GLY A 167 -7.06 -16.05 -2.27
N GLU A 168 -6.23 -16.90 -2.92
CA GLU A 168 -5.05 -17.53 -2.31
C GLU A 168 -3.99 -17.82 -3.38
N ASN A 169 -2.71 -17.60 -3.07
CA ASN A 169 -1.50 -17.91 -3.84
C ASN A 169 -1.35 -17.22 -5.20
N ASN A 170 -2.43 -16.98 -5.91
CA ASN A 170 -2.39 -16.37 -7.25
C ASN A 170 -2.97 -14.95 -7.20
N LEU A 171 -2.25 -14.07 -6.52
CA LEU A 171 -2.64 -12.67 -6.32
C LEU A 171 -1.44 -11.73 -6.41
N VAL A 172 -1.70 -10.48 -6.78
CA VAL A 172 -0.74 -9.36 -6.80
C VAL A 172 -1.28 -8.26 -5.91
N VAL A 173 -0.49 -7.82 -4.95
CA VAL A 173 -0.81 -6.68 -4.08
C VAL A 173 -0.10 -5.45 -4.59
N CYS A 174 -0.83 -4.36 -4.79
CA CYS A 174 -0.32 -3.08 -5.27
C CYS A 174 -0.50 -2.00 -4.20
N HIS A 175 0.59 -1.55 -3.63
CA HIS A 175 0.65 -0.51 -2.60
C HIS A 175 0.94 0.85 -3.22
N LYS A 176 0.04 1.81 -3.02
CA LYS A 176 0.26 3.19 -3.45
C LYS A 176 1.49 3.78 -2.75
N ARG A 177 2.30 4.51 -3.50
CA ARG A 177 3.49 5.20 -3.00
C ARG A 177 3.31 6.70 -3.07
N ASN A 178 3.97 7.40 -2.15
CA ASN A 178 4.01 8.86 -2.13
C ASN A 178 4.92 9.36 -3.25
N TYR A 179 4.31 9.86 -4.31
CA TYR A 179 4.99 10.35 -5.50
C TYR A 179 4.13 11.43 -6.17
N PRO A 180 4.69 12.32 -7.02
CA PRO A 180 3.94 13.41 -7.65
C PRO A 180 2.76 12.97 -8.54
N TYR A 181 2.74 11.73 -9.02
CA TYR A 181 1.62 11.08 -9.69
C TYR A 181 1.42 9.66 -9.14
N ALA A 182 0.37 8.96 -9.55
CA ALA A 182 0.08 7.65 -8.99
C ALA A 182 1.14 6.61 -9.40
N VAL A 183 1.92 6.18 -8.43
CA VAL A 183 2.90 5.11 -8.51
C VAL A 183 2.53 4.04 -7.51
N PHE A 184 2.61 2.78 -7.92
CA PHE A 184 2.32 1.63 -7.05
C PHE A 184 3.48 0.65 -7.04
N TYR A 185 3.85 0.23 -5.84
CA TYR A 185 4.70 -0.92 -5.61
C TYR A 185 3.81 -2.17 -5.66
N CYS A 186 3.91 -2.92 -6.73
CA CYS A 186 3.16 -4.16 -6.90
C CYS A 186 4.05 -5.36 -6.66
N HIS A 187 3.58 -6.32 -5.88
CA HIS A 187 4.33 -7.54 -5.65
C HIS A 187 3.45 -8.78 -5.56
N LYS A 188 4.04 -9.91 -5.88
CA LYS A 188 3.48 -11.25 -5.74
C LYS A 188 4.42 -12.05 -4.86
N THR A 189 3.87 -12.71 -3.84
CA THR A 189 4.56 -13.68 -3.00
C THR A 189 3.77 -14.98 -2.97
N ASP A 190 4.46 -16.10 -2.87
CA ASP A 190 3.81 -17.39 -2.67
C ASP A 190 3.18 -17.46 -1.26
N ALA A 191 2.25 -18.39 -1.08
CA ALA A 191 1.58 -18.64 0.19
C ALA A 191 0.90 -17.38 0.80
N THR A 192 0.25 -16.58 -0.06
CA THR A 192 -0.48 -15.37 0.35
C THR A 192 -1.98 -15.57 0.17
N LYS A 193 -2.77 -15.10 1.14
CA LYS A 193 -4.24 -15.11 1.13
C LYS A 193 -4.78 -13.69 1.23
N VAL A 194 -5.91 -13.43 0.60
CA VAL A 194 -6.64 -12.17 0.71
C VAL A 194 -8.02 -12.38 1.31
N TYR A 195 -8.39 -11.53 2.26
CA TYR A 195 -9.66 -11.56 2.96
C TYR A 195 -10.39 -10.22 2.82
N SER A 196 -11.71 -10.28 2.64
CA SER A 196 -12.61 -9.14 2.89
C SER A 196 -13.10 -9.24 4.33
N VAL A 197 -12.87 -8.18 5.11
CA VAL A 197 -13.12 -8.13 6.55
C VAL A 197 -14.03 -6.95 6.86
N PRO A 198 -15.31 -7.18 7.19
CA PRO A 198 -16.20 -6.11 7.62
C PRO A 198 -15.83 -5.66 9.04
N LEU A 199 -15.70 -4.36 9.23
CA LEU A 199 -15.36 -3.73 10.51
C LEU A 199 -16.44 -2.73 10.91
N GLU A 200 -16.75 -2.69 12.20
CA GLU A 200 -17.63 -1.68 12.82
C GLU A 200 -16.85 -0.88 13.86
N GLY A 201 -16.77 0.43 13.66
CA GLY A 201 -16.11 1.37 14.56
C GLY A 201 -16.98 1.76 15.75
N THR A 202 -16.34 2.22 16.84
CA THR A 202 -17.05 2.69 18.04
C THR A 202 -17.89 3.94 17.80
N ASP A 203 -17.60 4.70 16.75
CA ASP A 203 -18.34 5.86 16.27
C ASP A 203 -19.51 5.49 15.35
N GLY A 204 -19.73 4.19 15.09
CA GLY A 204 -20.73 3.68 14.16
C GLY A 204 -20.28 3.65 12.69
N SER A 205 -19.05 4.02 12.40
CA SER A 205 -18.48 3.89 11.06
C SER A 205 -18.36 2.44 10.64
N ARG A 206 -18.47 2.18 9.33
CA ARG A 206 -18.30 0.85 8.76
C ARG A 206 -17.21 0.88 7.70
N VAL A 207 -16.33 -0.10 7.78
CA VAL A 207 -15.24 -0.29 6.83
C VAL A 207 -15.32 -1.70 6.27
N LYS A 208 -15.25 -1.83 4.95
CA LYS A 208 -15.00 -3.10 4.30
C LYS A 208 -13.51 -3.18 4.03
N ALA A 209 -12.77 -3.67 5.03
CA ALA A 209 -11.32 -3.74 4.98
C ALA A 209 -10.86 -4.95 4.15
N VAL A 210 -9.68 -4.80 3.54
CA VAL A 210 -8.95 -5.91 2.94
C VAL A 210 -7.78 -6.27 3.84
N ALA A 211 -7.66 -7.55 4.19
CA ALA A 211 -6.51 -8.08 4.89
C ALA A 211 -5.72 -9.05 4.00
N ILE A 212 -4.41 -8.90 4.01
CA ILE A 212 -3.46 -9.81 3.36
C ILE A 212 -2.80 -10.65 4.45
N CYS A 213 -2.79 -11.97 4.26
CA CYS A 213 -2.14 -12.92 5.16
C CYS A 213 -1.02 -13.66 4.44
N HIS A 214 0.19 -13.55 4.96
CA HIS A 214 1.36 -14.27 4.48
C HIS A 214 1.52 -15.55 5.32
N SER A 215 1.30 -16.72 4.70
CA SER A 215 1.37 -18.01 5.38
C SER A 215 2.81 -18.46 5.60
N ASP A 216 3.75 -18.03 4.78
CA ASP A 216 5.19 -18.23 4.95
C ASP A 216 5.92 -16.90 5.12
N THR A 217 6.41 -16.64 6.32
CA THR A 217 7.21 -15.47 6.69
C THR A 217 8.66 -15.83 7.00
N SER A 218 9.11 -17.03 6.65
CA SER A 218 10.43 -17.56 7.00
C SER A 218 11.60 -16.75 6.43
N GLN A 219 11.37 -16.04 5.31
CA GLN A 219 12.36 -15.20 4.65
C GLN A 219 12.34 -13.74 5.13
N TRP A 220 11.42 -13.38 6.03
CA TRP A 220 11.35 -12.02 6.57
C TRP A 220 12.44 -11.79 7.61
N SER A 221 12.94 -10.55 7.71
CA SER A 221 13.88 -10.21 8.78
C SER A 221 13.30 -10.53 10.17
N PRO A 222 14.04 -11.19 11.06
CA PRO A 222 13.59 -11.40 12.44
C PRO A 222 13.30 -10.09 13.20
N LYS A 223 13.84 -8.96 12.74
CA LYS A 223 13.58 -7.63 13.30
C LYS A 223 12.35 -6.95 12.69
N HIS A 224 11.64 -7.61 11.78
CA HIS A 224 10.43 -7.06 11.18
C HIS A 224 9.40 -6.70 12.26
N LEU A 225 8.78 -5.52 12.11
CA LEU A 225 7.85 -4.95 13.10
C LEU A 225 6.71 -5.93 13.48
N ALA A 226 6.19 -6.68 12.52
CA ALA A 226 5.13 -7.65 12.76
C ALA A 226 5.49 -8.68 13.86
N PHE A 227 6.74 -9.20 13.83
CA PHE A 227 7.17 -10.20 14.83
C PHE A 227 7.32 -9.60 16.21
N GLN A 228 7.74 -8.35 16.30
CA GLN A 228 7.89 -7.64 17.56
C GLN A 228 6.53 -7.31 18.18
N VAL A 229 5.58 -6.84 17.37
CA VAL A 229 4.21 -6.50 17.80
C VAL A 229 3.44 -7.76 18.20
N LEU A 230 3.47 -8.80 17.36
CA LEU A 230 2.73 -10.04 17.58
C LEU A 230 3.43 -11.02 18.52
N LYS A 231 4.71 -10.77 18.87
CA LYS A 231 5.54 -11.64 19.73
C LYS A 231 5.65 -13.06 19.18
N VAL A 232 5.86 -13.19 17.89
CA VAL A 232 6.04 -14.45 17.16
C VAL A 232 7.38 -14.47 16.43
N GLN A 233 7.76 -15.62 15.90
CA GLN A 233 9.01 -15.80 15.16
C GLN A 233 8.73 -16.00 13.66
N PRO A 234 9.67 -15.61 12.76
CA PRO A 234 9.55 -15.88 11.33
C PRO A 234 9.21 -17.34 11.04
N GLY A 235 8.29 -17.57 10.09
CA GLY A 235 7.93 -18.91 9.62
C GLY A 235 7.10 -19.78 10.59
N THR A 236 6.70 -19.26 11.76
CA THR A 236 5.98 -20.06 12.76
C THR A 236 4.46 -20.02 12.61
N VAL A 237 3.92 -18.87 12.19
CA VAL A 237 2.48 -18.63 12.05
C VAL A 237 2.21 -17.68 10.89
N PRO A 238 1.03 -17.74 10.27
CA PRO A 238 0.62 -16.74 9.30
C PRO A 238 0.49 -15.34 9.92
N VAL A 239 1.06 -14.34 9.25
CA VAL A 239 0.97 -12.93 9.64
C VAL A 239 0.12 -12.18 8.65
N CYS A 240 -0.87 -11.46 9.16
CA CYS A 240 -1.77 -10.65 8.36
C CYS A 240 -1.56 -9.16 8.62
N HIS A 241 -1.89 -8.34 7.62
CA HIS A 241 -2.01 -6.89 7.77
C HIS A 241 -3.19 -6.37 6.96
N PHE A 242 -3.77 -5.25 7.41
CA PHE A 242 -4.82 -4.56 6.68
C PHE A 242 -4.23 -3.62 5.63
N LEU A 243 -4.93 -3.49 4.52
CA LEU A 243 -4.62 -2.50 3.49
C LEU A 243 -5.38 -1.20 3.75
N GLN A 244 -4.70 -0.08 3.64
CA GLN A 244 -5.30 1.24 3.65
C GLN A 244 -6.10 1.50 2.36
N GLN A 245 -6.99 2.48 2.36
CA GLN A 245 -7.71 2.90 1.16
C GLN A 245 -6.73 3.31 0.05
N GLY A 246 -7.08 3.03 -1.19
CA GLY A 246 -6.24 3.34 -2.36
C GLY A 246 -5.18 2.29 -2.69
N GLN A 247 -5.07 1.22 -1.89
CA GLN A 247 -4.29 0.03 -2.23
C GLN A 247 -5.19 -1.02 -2.88
N VAL A 248 -4.64 -1.81 -3.79
CA VAL A 248 -5.44 -2.73 -4.63
C VAL A 248 -4.83 -4.13 -4.60
N VAL A 249 -5.68 -5.13 -4.44
CA VAL A 249 -5.31 -6.54 -4.64
C VAL A 249 -5.98 -7.08 -5.90
N TRP A 250 -5.20 -7.67 -6.75
CA TRP A 250 -5.64 -8.42 -7.93
C TRP A 250 -5.52 -9.91 -7.62
N PHE A 251 -6.54 -10.68 -7.94
CA PHE A 251 -6.53 -12.13 -7.73
C PHE A 251 -7.27 -12.86 -8.85
N SER A 252 -6.86 -14.09 -9.14
CA SER A 252 -7.54 -14.92 -10.15
C SER A 252 -8.87 -15.43 -9.63
N LYS A 253 -9.88 -15.44 -10.54
CA LYS A 253 -11.20 -16.05 -10.29
C LYS A 253 -11.13 -17.56 -10.26
#